data_41e7afe1dc873967961398fc04541eaa
#
_entry.id   41e7afe1dc873967961398fc04541eaa
#
_cell.length_a   1.000
_cell.length_b   1.000
_cell.length_c   1.000
_cell.angle_alpha   90.00
_cell.angle_beta   90.00
_cell.angle_gamma   90.00
#
_symmetry.space_group_name_H-M   'P 1'
#
loop_
_entity.id
_entity.type
_entity.pdbx_description
1 polymer ?
#
loop_
_entity_poly.entity_id
_entity_poly.type
_entity_poly.pdbx_seq_one_letter_code
_entity_poly.pdbx_strand_id
1 'polypeptide(L)'
;MGLPIQKAPMYKCVLPVSEIEVKYRPFLVKEQNYLLIARESEDPAQIFDAIMDLVKAVTEGEVDASKIPLVDLEYLFLQVRTKSVGETAKVPLMCMAEDCDGVGYSEIDLTTIEVDTSGVLDNKIELGSNLIVELRPPDSKLIYEVEGLNEVEIIKPILRQCMVRIYDDENVYEMAEHRDSEIDEFIAVSYTHLRAHETP
;
A
#
# COMPACT_ATOMS: atom_id res chain seq x y z
N MET A 1 36.08 -6.68 27.44
CA MET A 1 34.64 -6.62 27.79
C MET A 1 33.96 -5.74 26.78
N GLY A 2 32.93 -6.27 26.07
CA GLY A 2 32.11 -5.47 25.18
C GLY A 2 31.12 -4.60 25.97
N LEU A 3 30.64 -3.51 25.35
CA LEU A 3 29.58 -2.69 25.94
C LEU A 3 28.25 -3.49 26.04
N PRO A 4 27.41 -3.24 27.06
CA PRO A 4 26.14 -3.93 27.20
C PRO A 4 25.23 -3.55 26.00
N ILE A 5 24.66 -4.57 25.35
CA ILE A 5 23.70 -4.39 24.27
C ILE A 5 22.30 -4.30 24.91
N GLN A 6 21.66 -3.15 24.78
CA GLN A 6 20.25 -3.01 25.19
C GLN A 6 19.35 -3.65 24.09
N LYS A 7 18.44 -4.51 24.52
CA LYS A 7 17.39 -5.04 23.63
C LYS A 7 16.29 -3.99 23.48
N ALA A 8 15.88 -3.72 22.24
CA ALA A 8 14.74 -2.87 21.97
C ALA A 8 13.44 -3.53 22.49
N PRO A 9 12.48 -2.76 22.99
CA PRO A 9 11.18 -3.29 23.37
C PRO A 9 10.44 -3.84 22.14
N MET A 10 9.64 -4.91 22.35
CA MET A 10 8.79 -5.46 21.29
C MET A 10 7.35 -4.99 21.50
N TYR A 11 6.73 -4.59 20.40
CA TYR A 11 5.33 -4.17 20.32
C TYR A 11 4.57 -5.16 19.42
N LYS A 12 3.23 -5.03 19.44
CA LYS A 12 2.35 -5.81 18.58
C LYS A 12 1.33 -4.89 17.92
N CYS A 13 0.95 -5.20 16.68
CA CYS A 13 -0.21 -4.65 16.02
C CYS A 13 -0.91 -5.74 15.20
N VAL A 14 -2.18 -5.50 14.86
CA VAL A 14 -2.93 -6.31 13.91
C VAL A 14 -3.00 -5.54 12.61
N LEU A 15 -2.62 -6.17 11.52
CA LEU A 15 -2.68 -5.57 10.19
C LEU A 15 -4.14 -5.44 9.76
N PRO A 16 -4.58 -4.27 9.23
CA PRO A 16 -6.00 -3.98 9.06
C PRO A 16 -6.69 -4.80 7.96
N VAL A 17 -5.98 -5.22 6.92
CA VAL A 17 -6.56 -5.95 5.78
C VAL A 17 -6.35 -7.45 5.91
N SER A 18 -5.16 -7.91 6.25
CA SER A 18 -4.85 -9.34 6.39
C SER A 18 -5.22 -9.91 7.77
N GLU A 19 -5.56 -9.06 8.75
CA GLU A 19 -5.89 -9.44 10.14
C GLU A 19 -4.80 -10.24 10.86
N ILE A 20 -3.55 -10.15 10.38
CA ILE A 20 -2.40 -10.86 10.97
C ILE A 20 -1.83 -10.05 12.14
N GLU A 21 -1.66 -10.71 13.32
CA GLU A 21 -0.90 -10.12 14.44
C GLU A 21 0.60 -10.16 14.12
N VAL A 22 1.24 -9.00 14.12
CA VAL A 22 2.67 -8.82 13.86
C VAL A 22 3.36 -8.28 15.09
N LYS A 23 4.54 -8.85 15.41
CA LYS A 23 5.46 -8.32 16.42
C LYS A 23 6.53 -7.50 15.74
N TYR A 24 6.81 -6.33 16.31
CA TYR A 24 7.83 -5.43 15.77
C TYR A 24 8.55 -4.67 16.89
N ARG A 25 9.74 -4.20 16.59
CA ARG A 25 10.51 -3.29 17.44
C ARG A 25 10.64 -1.92 16.79
N PRO A 26 10.93 -0.88 17.57
CA PRO A 26 11.38 0.38 17.00
C PRO A 26 12.62 0.18 16.12
N PHE A 27 12.78 1.00 15.09
CA PHE A 27 14.01 0.96 14.29
C PHE A 27 15.21 1.56 15.04
N LEU A 28 16.38 1.11 14.69
CA LEU A 28 17.65 1.57 15.23
C LEU A 28 18.15 2.77 14.42
N VAL A 29 19.10 3.54 15.00
CA VAL A 29 19.71 4.69 14.32
C VAL A 29 20.32 4.33 12.96
N LYS A 30 20.92 3.13 12.82
CA LYS A 30 21.43 2.66 11.54
C LYS A 30 20.34 2.49 10.48
N GLU A 31 19.18 1.98 10.88
CA GLU A 31 18.02 1.79 9.99
C GLU A 31 17.39 3.13 9.61
N GLN A 32 17.32 4.08 10.56
CA GLN A 32 16.92 5.45 10.26
C GLN A 32 17.83 6.11 9.23
N ASN A 33 19.13 5.91 9.33
CA ASN A 33 20.07 6.47 8.36
C ASN A 33 19.85 5.92 6.95
N TYR A 34 19.50 4.63 6.79
CA TYR A 34 19.14 4.07 5.49
C TYR A 34 17.91 4.75 4.89
N LEU A 35 16.86 4.97 5.70
CA LEU A 35 15.67 5.68 5.24
C LEU A 35 15.96 7.13 4.82
N LEU A 36 16.84 7.81 5.56
CA LEU A 36 17.25 9.19 5.22
C LEU A 36 18.01 9.23 3.90
N ILE A 37 18.96 8.31 3.68
CA ILE A 37 19.71 8.21 2.43
C ILE A 37 18.79 7.90 1.25
N ALA A 38 17.86 6.94 1.42
CA ALA A 38 16.89 6.62 0.39
C ALA A 38 16.00 7.83 0.05
N ARG A 39 15.54 8.58 1.05
CA ARG A 39 14.76 9.80 0.82
C ARG A 39 15.53 10.88 0.05
N GLU A 40 16.85 11.03 0.32
CA GLU A 40 17.70 12.00 -0.38
C GLU A 40 17.95 11.62 -1.85
N SER A 41 17.76 10.37 -2.24
CA SER A 41 17.88 9.95 -3.64
C SER A 41 16.73 10.45 -4.51
N GLU A 42 15.60 10.84 -3.91
CA GLU A 42 14.35 11.23 -4.59
C GLU A 42 13.81 10.14 -5.55
N ASP A 43 14.32 8.91 -5.41
CA ASP A 43 13.92 7.75 -6.21
C ASP A 43 12.87 6.94 -5.44
N PRO A 44 11.61 6.86 -5.92
CA PRO A 44 10.53 6.15 -5.25
C PRO A 44 10.82 4.68 -5.01
N ALA A 45 11.49 3.99 -5.95
CA ALA A 45 11.84 2.58 -5.81
C ALA A 45 12.86 2.37 -4.69
N GLN A 46 13.89 3.21 -4.60
CA GLN A 46 14.88 3.13 -3.52
C GLN A 46 14.26 3.43 -2.15
N ILE A 47 13.34 4.39 -2.08
CA ILE A 47 12.60 4.69 -0.84
C ILE A 47 11.78 3.47 -0.41
N PHE A 48 11.12 2.85 -1.37
CA PHE A 48 10.28 1.69 -1.11
C PHE A 48 11.10 0.46 -0.69
N ASP A 49 12.23 0.19 -1.36
CA ASP A 49 13.17 -0.86 -0.98
C ASP A 49 13.68 -0.68 0.46
N ALA A 50 14.01 0.56 0.84
CA ALA A 50 14.43 0.87 2.21
C ALA A 50 13.33 0.61 3.24
N ILE A 51 12.06 0.87 2.90
CA ILE A 51 10.90 0.55 3.75
C ILE A 51 10.74 -0.97 3.88
N MET A 52 10.84 -1.72 2.77
CA MET A 52 10.76 -3.17 2.76
C MET A 52 11.82 -3.82 3.65
N ASP A 53 13.08 -3.38 3.49
CA ASP A 53 14.20 -3.85 4.29
C ASP A 53 14.04 -3.49 5.78
N LEU A 54 13.52 -2.29 6.06
CA LEU A 54 13.22 -1.88 7.42
C LEU A 54 12.17 -2.79 8.05
N VAL A 55 11.04 -3.02 7.36
CA VAL A 55 9.96 -3.88 7.87
C VAL A 55 10.48 -5.28 8.17
N LYS A 56 11.26 -5.87 7.26
CA LYS A 56 11.92 -7.15 7.49
C LYS A 56 12.84 -7.15 8.72
N ALA A 57 13.61 -6.08 8.93
CA ALA A 57 14.52 -5.97 10.06
C ALA A 57 13.79 -5.78 11.38
N VAL A 58 12.74 -4.95 11.44
CA VAL A 58 12.01 -4.66 12.69
C VAL A 58 11.06 -5.77 13.12
N THR A 59 10.63 -6.61 12.19
CA THR A 59 9.81 -7.82 12.44
C THR A 59 10.65 -9.08 12.60
N GLU A 60 12.00 -8.95 12.63
CA GLU A 60 12.93 -10.09 12.71
C GLU A 60 12.69 -11.15 11.61
N GLY A 61 12.14 -10.73 10.48
CA GLY A 61 11.84 -11.59 9.33
C GLY A 61 10.53 -12.39 9.47
N GLU A 62 9.70 -12.12 10.49
CA GLU A 62 8.37 -12.77 10.62
C GLU A 62 7.42 -12.36 9.48
N VAL A 63 7.59 -11.16 8.91
CA VAL A 63 6.77 -10.64 7.83
C VAL A 63 7.57 -10.55 6.54
N ASP A 64 7.05 -11.18 5.50
CA ASP A 64 7.51 -10.96 4.13
C ASP A 64 6.75 -9.76 3.55
N ALA A 65 7.37 -8.59 3.62
CA ALA A 65 6.77 -7.33 3.20
C ALA A 65 6.32 -7.32 1.73
N SER A 66 6.87 -8.21 0.88
CA SER A 66 6.48 -8.33 -0.54
C SER A 66 5.18 -9.09 -0.77
N LYS A 67 4.62 -9.72 0.26
CA LYS A 67 3.44 -10.59 0.16
C LYS A 67 2.22 -10.08 0.92
N ILE A 68 2.38 -9.00 1.67
CA ILE A 68 1.26 -8.36 2.35
C ILE A 68 0.65 -7.26 1.49
N PRO A 69 -0.64 -6.94 1.68
CA PRO A 69 -1.27 -5.78 1.05
C PRO A 69 -0.46 -4.50 1.29
N LEU A 70 -0.42 -3.63 0.29
CA LEU A 70 0.29 -2.35 0.39
C LEU A 70 -0.19 -1.52 1.60
N VAL A 71 -1.50 -1.50 1.83
CA VAL A 71 -2.12 -0.81 2.99
C VAL A 71 -1.60 -1.38 4.32
N ASP A 72 -1.43 -2.69 4.43
CA ASP A 72 -0.89 -3.34 5.63
C ASP A 72 0.59 -2.98 5.85
N LEU A 73 1.36 -2.90 4.76
CA LEU A 73 2.75 -2.46 4.80
C LEU A 73 2.87 -1.01 5.30
N GLU A 74 2.07 -0.10 4.75
CA GLU A 74 2.03 1.31 5.15
C GLU A 74 1.59 1.47 6.60
N TYR A 75 0.57 0.73 7.02
CA TYR A 75 0.11 0.73 8.41
C TYR A 75 1.19 0.23 9.37
N LEU A 76 1.86 -0.89 9.04
CA LEU A 76 2.96 -1.43 9.85
C LEU A 76 4.11 -0.42 9.96
N PHE A 77 4.48 0.21 8.83
CA PHE A 77 5.51 1.25 8.83
C PHE A 77 5.12 2.44 9.71
N LEU A 78 3.86 2.87 9.67
CA LEU A 78 3.33 3.92 10.52
C LEU A 78 3.46 3.55 12.02
N GLN A 79 3.07 2.32 12.39
CA GLN A 79 3.19 1.83 13.76
C GLN A 79 4.67 1.79 14.23
N VAL A 80 5.56 1.29 13.39
CA VAL A 80 7.01 1.28 13.65
C VAL A 80 7.54 2.70 13.85
N ARG A 81 7.19 3.64 12.96
CA ARG A 81 7.58 5.05 13.04
C ARG A 81 7.09 5.71 14.34
N THR A 82 5.83 5.47 14.69
CA THR A 82 5.20 6.00 15.91
C THR A 82 5.98 5.62 17.17
N LYS A 83 6.45 4.37 17.25
CA LYS A 83 7.24 3.90 18.40
C LYS A 83 8.74 4.23 18.33
N SER A 84 9.23 4.68 17.17
CA SER A 84 10.66 5.00 16.95
C SER A 84 10.96 6.48 17.06
N VAL A 85 10.09 7.34 16.53
CA VAL A 85 10.32 8.79 16.41
C VAL A 85 9.40 9.59 17.33
N GLY A 86 8.17 9.10 17.54
CA GLY A 86 7.16 9.76 18.37
C GLY A 86 5.76 9.65 17.78
N GLU A 87 4.80 9.90 18.64
CA GLU A 87 3.37 9.69 18.36
C GLU A 87 2.73 10.84 17.57
N THR A 88 3.45 11.94 17.39
CA THR A 88 2.96 13.10 16.61
C THR A 88 3.82 13.35 15.37
N ALA A 89 3.21 13.91 14.32
CA ALA A 89 3.90 14.36 13.12
C ALA A 89 3.47 15.78 12.76
N LYS A 90 4.44 16.65 12.43
CA LYS A 90 4.17 17.96 11.85
C LYS A 90 4.13 17.83 10.32
N VAL A 91 2.96 18.15 9.76
CA VAL A 91 2.73 18.08 8.31
C VAL A 91 2.60 19.52 7.79
N PRO A 92 3.40 19.91 6.78
CA PRO A 92 3.22 21.19 6.11
C PRO A 92 1.92 21.18 5.31
N LEU A 93 1.13 22.24 5.44
CA LEU A 93 -0.08 22.47 4.68
C LEU A 93 0.12 23.71 3.81
N MET A 94 -0.05 23.58 2.51
CA MET A 94 -0.01 24.70 1.59
C MET A 94 -1.38 25.39 1.57
N CYS A 95 -1.38 26.73 1.51
CA CYS A 95 -2.61 27.49 1.33
C CYS A 95 -3.16 27.26 -0.08
N MET A 96 -4.45 26.96 -0.19
CA MET A 96 -5.13 26.72 -1.49
C MET A 96 -5.79 27.99 -2.04
N ALA A 97 -5.63 29.15 -1.41
CA ALA A 97 -6.18 30.42 -1.90
C ALA A 97 -5.37 30.93 -3.10
N GLU A 98 -6.05 31.53 -4.08
CA GLU A 98 -5.40 32.18 -5.21
C GLU A 98 -4.41 33.25 -4.69
N ASP A 99 -3.22 33.28 -5.28
CA ASP A 99 -2.12 34.21 -4.94
C ASP A 99 -1.55 34.06 -3.51
N CYS A 100 -1.66 32.86 -2.89
CA CYS A 100 -1.12 32.62 -1.55
C CYS A 100 -0.10 31.48 -1.54
N ASP A 101 1.17 31.80 -1.33
CA ASP A 101 2.26 30.82 -1.15
C ASP A 101 2.48 30.46 0.35
N GLY A 102 1.49 30.74 1.19
CA GLY A 102 1.57 30.50 2.63
C GLY A 102 1.66 29.02 2.97
N VAL A 103 2.63 28.66 3.83
CA VAL A 103 2.77 27.32 4.39
C VAL A 103 2.45 27.37 5.87
N GLY A 104 1.41 26.63 6.27
CA GLY A 104 1.09 26.36 7.67
C GLY A 104 1.62 25.00 8.09
N TYR A 105 1.52 24.68 9.38
CA TYR A 105 1.84 23.34 9.89
C TYR A 105 0.68 22.84 10.73
N SER A 106 0.30 21.57 10.51
CA SER A 106 -0.63 20.85 11.38
C SER A 106 0.13 19.77 12.14
N GLU A 107 -0.23 19.60 13.40
CA GLU A 107 0.26 18.50 14.21
C GLU A 107 -0.78 17.38 14.22
N ILE A 108 -0.38 16.20 13.75
CA ILE A 108 -1.25 15.02 13.62
C ILE A 108 -0.82 13.99 14.65
N ASP A 109 -1.76 13.51 15.45
CA ASP A 109 -1.56 12.36 16.34
C ASP A 109 -1.67 11.07 15.52
N LEU A 110 -0.54 10.38 15.37
CA LEU A 110 -0.46 9.16 14.57
C LEU A 110 -1.13 7.95 15.24
N THR A 111 -1.39 8.03 16.54
CA THR A 111 -2.06 6.95 17.28
C THR A 111 -3.56 6.90 16.99
N THR A 112 -4.12 7.98 16.45
CA THR A 112 -5.55 8.09 16.09
C THR A 112 -5.85 7.72 14.65
N ILE A 113 -4.81 7.35 13.87
CA ILE A 113 -5.00 6.98 12.45
C ILE A 113 -5.60 5.57 12.40
N GLU A 114 -6.78 5.49 11.82
CA GLU A 114 -7.50 4.26 11.55
C GLU A 114 -7.55 4.02 10.03
N VAL A 115 -7.52 2.74 9.64
CA VAL A 115 -7.68 2.34 8.24
C VAL A 115 -9.14 1.93 8.03
N ASP A 116 -9.81 2.58 7.09
CA ASP A 116 -11.15 2.16 6.67
C ASP A 116 -11.04 0.93 5.76
N THR A 117 -11.48 -0.22 6.27
CA THR A 117 -11.50 -1.50 5.55
C THR A 117 -12.86 -1.82 4.94
N SER A 118 -13.83 -0.92 5.02
CA SER A 118 -15.19 -1.16 4.51
C SER A 118 -15.21 -1.55 3.03
N GLY A 119 -14.40 -0.90 2.20
CA GLY A 119 -14.25 -1.22 0.78
C GLY A 119 -13.58 -2.58 0.49
N VAL A 120 -12.90 -3.18 1.45
CA VAL A 120 -12.30 -4.53 1.30
C VAL A 120 -13.36 -5.62 1.48
N LEU A 121 -14.39 -5.34 2.28
CA LEU A 121 -15.49 -6.28 2.54
C LEU A 121 -16.46 -6.38 1.35
N ASP A 122 -16.61 -5.29 0.60
CA ASP A 122 -17.42 -5.24 -0.64
C ASP A 122 -16.48 -5.26 -1.86
N ASN A 123 -15.85 -6.41 -2.06
CA ASN A 123 -14.82 -6.60 -3.07
C ASN A 123 -15.35 -7.07 -4.43
N LYS A 124 -16.68 -7.10 -4.63
CA LYS A 124 -17.34 -7.51 -5.87
C LYS A 124 -17.98 -6.32 -6.57
N ILE A 125 -17.53 -6.08 -7.79
CA ILE A 125 -18.02 -4.98 -8.63
C ILE A 125 -18.83 -5.56 -9.78
N GLU A 126 -20.07 -5.11 -9.94
CA GLU A 126 -20.91 -5.47 -11.08
C GLU A 126 -20.50 -4.65 -12.31
N LEU A 127 -20.18 -5.35 -13.41
CA LEU A 127 -19.89 -4.76 -14.71
C LEU A 127 -21.03 -5.06 -15.68
N GLY A 128 -22.00 -4.11 -15.81
CA GLY A 128 -23.17 -4.32 -16.66
C GLY A 128 -24.14 -5.35 -16.08
N SER A 129 -24.93 -6.02 -16.95
CA SER A 129 -26.07 -6.81 -16.53
C SER A 129 -25.73 -8.20 -15.97
N ASN A 130 -24.57 -8.77 -16.28
CA ASN A 130 -24.34 -10.21 -16.00
C ASN A 130 -22.89 -10.53 -15.64
N LEU A 131 -22.06 -9.54 -15.34
CA LEU A 131 -20.65 -9.75 -15.06
C LEU A 131 -20.29 -9.16 -13.70
N ILE A 132 -19.68 -9.96 -12.83
CA ILE A 132 -19.17 -9.53 -11.52
C ILE A 132 -17.67 -9.78 -11.48
N VAL A 133 -16.90 -8.77 -11.10
CA VAL A 133 -15.46 -8.88 -10.88
C VAL A 133 -15.17 -8.83 -9.39
N GLU A 134 -14.48 -9.83 -8.89
CA GLU A 134 -13.99 -9.87 -7.51
C GLU A 134 -12.55 -9.35 -7.47
N LEU A 135 -12.34 -8.35 -6.63
CA LEU A 135 -11.05 -7.68 -6.45
C LEU A 135 -10.44 -8.01 -5.10
N ARG A 136 -9.12 -7.88 -5.00
CA ARG A 136 -8.36 -7.86 -3.75
C ARG A 136 -7.53 -6.58 -3.68
N PRO A 137 -7.15 -6.09 -2.49
CA PRO A 137 -6.18 -5.02 -2.38
C PRO A 137 -4.85 -5.39 -3.06
N PRO A 138 -4.17 -4.42 -3.69
CA PRO A 138 -2.86 -4.66 -4.31
C PRO A 138 -1.82 -5.01 -3.25
N ASP A 139 -0.88 -5.88 -3.62
CA ASP A 139 0.30 -6.11 -2.80
C ASP A 139 1.38 -5.05 -3.08
N SER A 140 2.38 -5.04 -2.24
CA SER A 140 3.44 -4.03 -2.28
C SER A 140 4.29 -4.05 -3.56
N LYS A 141 4.26 -5.13 -4.35
CA LYS A 141 5.01 -5.22 -5.62
C LYS A 141 4.45 -4.29 -6.70
N LEU A 142 3.17 -3.90 -6.57
CA LEU A 142 2.54 -2.98 -7.52
C LEU A 142 3.36 -1.70 -7.73
N ILE A 143 4.04 -1.21 -6.69
CA ILE A 143 4.85 0.02 -6.77
C ILE A 143 5.91 -0.08 -7.88
N TYR A 144 6.57 -1.23 -8.03
CA TYR A 144 7.57 -1.43 -9.10
C TYR A 144 6.94 -1.54 -10.49
N GLU A 145 5.73 -2.07 -10.57
CA GLU A 145 5.02 -2.25 -11.85
C GLU A 145 4.45 -0.93 -12.40
N VAL A 146 4.16 0.03 -11.52
CA VAL A 146 3.57 1.33 -11.89
C VAL A 146 4.60 2.46 -11.97
N GLU A 147 5.85 2.20 -11.60
CA GLU A 147 6.91 3.20 -11.63
C GLU A 147 7.10 3.79 -13.03
N GLY A 148 7.09 5.12 -13.13
CA GLY A 148 7.27 5.85 -14.40
C GLY A 148 6.06 5.82 -15.35
N LEU A 149 4.96 5.16 -14.99
CA LEU A 149 3.73 5.16 -15.77
C LEU A 149 2.89 6.41 -15.47
N ASN A 150 2.14 6.87 -16.48
CA ASN A 150 1.17 7.94 -16.30
C ASN A 150 -0.16 7.41 -15.73
N GLU A 151 -1.09 8.33 -15.36
CA GLU A 151 -2.38 8.02 -14.74
C GLU A 151 -3.26 7.01 -15.53
N VAL A 152 -3.10 6.95 -16.85
CA VAL A 152 -3.86 6.01 -17.68
C VAL A 152 -3.16 4.66 -17.75
N GLU A 153 -1.85 4.66 -17.83
CA GLU A 153 -1.04 3.45 -17.95
C GLU A 153 -1.03 2.61 -16.65
N ILE A 154 -1.15 3.24 -15.48
CA ILE A 154 -1.17 2.54 -14.18
C ILE A 154 -2.42 1.69 -13.98
N ILE A 155 -3.53 1.98 -14.65
CA ILE A 155 -4.81 1.29 -14.44
C ILE A 155 -4.69 -0.20 -14.76
N LYS A 156 -4.00 -0.54 -15.84
CA LYS A 156 -3.86 -1.92 -16.30
C LYS A 156 -3.10 -2.82 -15.32
N PRO A 157 -1.88 -2.47 -14.87
CA PRO A 157 -1.18 -3.27 -13.87
C PRO A 157 -1.93 -3.36 -12.54
N ILE A 158 -2.61 -2.28 -12.11
CA ILE A 158 -3.44 -2.30 -10.90
C ILE A 158 -4.56 -3.33 -11.05
N LEU A 159 -5.36 -3.26 -12.10
CA LEU A 159 -6.47 -4.19 -12.32
C LEU A 159 -5.97 -5.63 -12.45
N ARG A 160 -4.88 -5.87 -13.21
CA ARG A 160 -4.30 -7.21 -13.37
C ARG A 160 -3.92 -7.82 -12.02
N GLN A 161 -3.30 -7.05 -11.13
CA GLN A 161 -2.90 -7.53 -9.83
C GLN A 161 -4.07 -7.72 -8.86
N CYS A 162 -5.07 -6.82 -8.93
CA CYS A 162 -6.19 -6.82 -8.00
C CYS A 162 -7.29 -7.82 -8.36
N MET A 163 -7.46 -8.18 -9.65
CA MET A 163 -8.51 -9.11 -10.07
C MET A 163 -8.21 -10.54 -9.60
N VAL A 164 -9.19 -11.13 -8.91
CA VAL A 164 -9.12 -12.51 -8.40
C VAL A 164 -9.98 -13.43 -9.23
N ARG A 165 -11.25 -13.06 -9.42
CA ARG A 165 -12.27 -13.84 -10.12
C ARG A 165 -13.16 -12.97 -10.97
N ILE A 166 -13.68 -13.57 -12.02
CA ILE A 166 -14.78 -13.03 -12.81
C ILE A 166 -15.92 -14.04 -12.77
N TYR A 167 -17.13 -13.56 -12.55
CA TYR A 167 -18.34 -14.36 -12.56
C TYR A 167 -19.22 -13.90 -13.72
N ASP A 168 -19.73 -14.83 -14.51
CA ASP A 168 -20.87 -14.63 -15.39
C ASP A 168 -22.06 -15.49 -14.93
N ASP A 169 -23.16 -15.52 -15.69
CA ASP A 169 -24.36 -16.26 -15.30
C ASP A 169 -24.14 -17.77 -15.14
N GLU A 170 -23.14 -18.34 -15.78
CA GLU A 170 -22.92 -19.79 -15.87
C GLU A 170 -21.56 -20.24 -15.30
N ASN A 171 -20.55 -19.37 -15.25
CA ASN A 171 -19.18 -19.75 -14.98
C ASN A 171 -18.49 -18.83 -13.98
N VAL A 172 -17.40 -19.36 -13.39
CA VAL A 172 -16.44 -18.62 -12.57
C VAL A 172 -15.07 -18.78 -13.21
N TYR A 173 -14.39 -17.67 -13.45
CA TYR A 173 -13.05 -17.64 -14.06
C TYR A 173 -12.06 -17.19 -13.00
N GLU A 174 -11.12 -18.08 -12.64
CA GLU A 174 -10.03 -17.77 -11.71
C GLU A 174 -8.91 -17.10 -12.49
N MET A 175 -8.52 -15.88 -12.13
CA MET A 175 -7.49 -15.13 -12.87
C MET A 175 -6.13 -15.84 -12.85
N ALA A 176 -5.84 -16.61 -11.80
CA ALA A 176 -4.61 -17.41 -11.70
C ALA A 176 -4.47 -18.52 -12.77
N GLU A 177 -5.57 -18.91 -13.42
CA GLU A 177 -5.60 -19.94 -14.46
C GLU A 177 -5.46 -19.36 -15.88
N HIS A 178 -5.51 -18.02 -16.02
CA HIS A 178 -5.45 -17.32 -17.29
C HIS A 178 -4.10 -16.66 -17.53
N ARG A 179 -3.73 -16.48 -18.80
CA ARG A 179 -2.50 -15.78 -19.17
C ARG A 179 -2.71 -14.26 -19.07
N ASP A 180 -1.65 -13.55 -18.74
CA ASP A 180 -1.67 -12.08 -18.65
C ASP A 180 -2.26 -11.41 -19.88
N SER A 181 -2.00 -11.96 -21.09
CA SER A 181 -2.55 -11.42 -22.34
C SER A 181 -4.07 -11.52 -22.45
N GLU A 182 -4.68 -12.58 -21.88
CA GLU A 182 -6.13 -12.77 -21.85
C GLU A 182 -6.79 -11.83 -20.84
N ILE A 183 -6.14 -11.65 -19.68
CA ILE A 183 -6.57 -10.68 -18.67
C ILE A 183 -6.48 -9.26 -19.21
N ASP A 184 -5.40 -8.94 -19.92
CA ASP A 184 -5.20 -7.62 -20.55
C ASP A 184 -6.26 -7.30 -21.61
N GLU A 185 -6.65 -8.29 -22.41
CA GLU A 185 -7.71 -8.13 -23.41
C GLU A 185 -9.06 -7.89 -22.74
N PHE A 186 -9.35 -8.64 -21.66
CA PHE A 186 -10.56 -8.44 -20.86
C PHE A 186 -10.62 -7.02 -20.26
N ILE A 187 -9.51 -6.56 -19.65
CA ILE A 187 -9.41 -5.20 -19.07
C ILE A 187 -9.66 -4.14 -20.14
N ALA A 188 -9.05 -4.28 -21.32
CA ALA A 188 -9.18 -3.30 -22.40
C ALA A 188 -10.62 -3.15 -22.90
N VAL A 189 -11.37 -4.24 -22.98
CA VAL A 189 -12.79 -4.23 -23.40
C VAL A 189 -13.69 -3.68 -22.29
N SER A 190 -13.47 -4.11 -21.04
CA SER A 190 -14.28 -3.71 -19.89
C SER A 190 -14.11 -2.25 -19.53
N TYR A 191 -12.89 -1.70 -19.66
CA TYR A 191 -12.61 -0.29 -19.37
C TYR A 191 -13.36 0.68 -20.26
N THR A 192 -13.61 0.32 -21.53
CA THR A 192 -14.42 1.15 -22.45
C THR A 192 -15.88 1.20 -22.03
N HIS A 193 -16.42 0.14 -21.45
CA HIS A 193 -17.78 0.10 -20.92
C HIS A 193 -17.93 0.91 -19.62
N LEU A 194 -16.97 0.83 -18.70
CA LEU A 194 -16.97 1.61 -17.45
C LEU A 194 -16.96 3.12 -17.72
N ARG A 195 -16.14 3.58 -18.66
CA ARG A 195 -16.05 5.01 -19.02
C ARG A 195 -17.30 5.54 -19.71
N ALA A 196 -18.06 4.69 -20.40
CA ALA A 196 -19.30 5.08 -21.05
C ALA A 196 -20.46 5.33 -20.06
N HIS A 197 -20.38 4.81 -18.84
CA HIS A 197 -21.38 5.02 -17.77
C HIS A 197 -21.08 6.23 -16.87
N GLU A 198 -19.89 6.83 -16.94
CA GLU A 198 -19.50 8.00 -16.14
C GLU A 198 -19.77 9.35 -16.84
N THR A 199 -20.23 9.35 -18.09
CA THR A 199 -20.64 10.58 -18.77
C THR A 199 -22.15 10.78 -18.60
N PRO A 200 -22.57 11.84 -17.87
CA PRO A 200 -23.98 12.21 -17.74
C PRO A 200 -24.58 12.70 -19.05
#